data_288c578524a90961447929f84b228b08
#
_entry.id   288c578524a90961447929f84b228b08
#
_cell.length_a   1.000
_cell.length_b   1.000
_cell.length_c   1.000
_cell.angle_alpha   90.00
_cell.angle_beta   90.00
_cell.angle_gamma   90.00
#
_symmetry.space_group_name_H-M   'P 1'
#
loop_
_entity.id
_entity.type
_entity.pdbx_description
1 polymer ?
#
loop_
_entity_poly.entity_id
_entity_poly.type
_entity_poly.pdbx_seq_one_letter_code
_entity_poly.pdbx_strand_id
1 'polypeptide(L)'
;PITYEKQVMEHSRFVFHNLKETGCPTIHFAVGAPHLIELLSQAGSDALGVDWRLPIDEAWNRFSAELGIQGNLDPTALLGSEQHIRGAVKDVMQRVNRRPGHIFNLGHGMLPQTPPDSVTIAIDAVRSYEATAA
;
A
#
# COMPACT_ATOMS: atom_id res chain seq x y z
N PRO A 1 13.10 7.65 -13.55
CA PRO A 1 13.01 6.22 -13.95
C PRO A 1 14.36 5.67 -14.35
N ILE A 2 15.05 6.27 -15.35
CA ILE A 2 16.33 5.78 -15.90
C ILE A 2 17.42 5.58 -14.83
N THR A 3 17.54 6.48 -13.86
CA THR A 3 18.52 6.37 -12.78
C THR A 3 18.20 5.20 -11.87
N TYR A 4 16.93 5.01 -11.50
CA TYR A 4 16.50 3.88 -10.69
C TYR A 4 16.77 2.55 -11.41
N GLU A 5 16.36 2.45 -12.66
CA GLU A 5 16.55 1.25 -13.48
C GLU A 5 18.03 0.85 -13.62
N LYS A 6 18.91 1.82 -13.85
CA LYS A 6 20.35 1.56 -14.07
C LYS A 6 21.16 1.37 -12.79
N GLN A 7 20.76 1.98 -11.68
CA GLN A 7 21.61 2.07 -10.49
C GLN A 7 21.03 1.34 -9.26
N VAL A 8 19.72 1.06 -9.23
CA VAL A 8 19.06 0.54 -8.02
C VAL A 8 18.36 -0.79 -8.27
N MET A 9 17.72 -0.95 -9.42
CA MET A 9 16.82 -2.08 -9.70
C MET A 9 17.51 -3.45 -9.56
N GLU A 10 18.74 -3.59 -10.03
CA GLU A 10 19.50 -4.85 -9.89
C GLU A 10 19.75 -5.21 -8.42
N HIS A 11 20.05 -4.22 -7.58
CA HIS A 11 20.24 -4.45 -6.15
C HIS A 11 18.93 -4.84 -5.47
N SER A 12 17.81 -4.21 -5.83
CA SER A 12 16.49 -4.59 -5.33
C SER A 12 16.14 -6.03 -5.73
N ARG A 13 16.35 -6.39 -6.99
CA ARG A 13 16.15 -7.76 -7.50
C ARG A 13 17.00 -8.78 -6.76
N PHE A 14 18.27 -8.47 -6.53
CA PHE A 14 19.17 -9.34 -5.76
C PHE A 14 18.64 -9.60 -4.34
N VAL A 15 18.19 -8.55 -3.65
CA VAL A 15 17.62 -8.67 -2.30
C VAL A 15 16.38 -9.56 -2.30
N PHE A 16 15.39 -9.28 -3.16
CA PHE A 16 14.15 -10.06 -3.19
C PHE A 16 14.37 -11.49 -3.66
N HIS A 17 15.29 -11.73 -4.60
CA HIS A 17 15.64 -13.07 -5.03
C HIS A 17 16.17 -13.92 -3.87
N ASN A 18 17.10 -13.39 -3.08
CA ASN A 18 17.67 -14.13 -1.94
C ASN A 18 16.64 -14.31 -0.81
N LEU A 19 15.73 -13.35 -0.60
CA LEU A 19 14.67 -13.47 0.40
C LEU A 19 13.66 -14.57 0.08
N LYS A 20 13.43 -14.89 -1.19
CA LYS A 20 12.53 -15.99 -1.59
C LYS A 20 12.93 -17.35 -1.01
N GLU A 21 14.23 -17.60 -0.83
CA GLU A 21 14.73 -18.83 -0.24
C GLU A 21 14.32 -19.00 1.23
N THR A 22 13.97 -17.92 1.90
CA THR A 22 13.51 -17.95 3.30
C THR A 22 12.05 -18.38 3.45
N GLY A 23 11.25 -18.36 2.38
CA GLY A 23 9.81 -18.59 2.42
C GLY A 23 9.00 -17.46 3.07
N CYS A 24 9.62 -16.35 3.45
CA CYS A 24 8.94 -15.20 4.05
C CYS A 24 8.35 -14.29 2.96
N PRO A 25 7.05 -13.94 3.03
CA PRO A 25 6.45 -12.96 2.13
C PRO A 25 7.15 -11.59 2.24
N THR A 26 7.31 -10.94 1.08
CA THR A 26 8.04 -9.69 0.97
C THR A 26 7.19 -8.57 0.40
N ILE A 27 7.38 -7.34 0.89
CA ILE A 27 6.70 -6.14 0.38
C ILE A 27 7.74 -5.12 -0.05
N HIS A 28 7.67 -4.68 -1.29
CA HIS A 28 8.51 -3.60 -1.80
C HIS A 28 7.79 -2.26 -1.69
N PHE A 29 8.36 -1.31 -0.97
CA PHE A 29 7.79 0.02 -0.76
C PHE A 29 8.80 1.13 -1.05
N ALA A 30 8.36 2.16 -1.77
CA ALA A 30 9.14 3.36 -2.00
C ALA A 30 8.28 4.62 -1.86
N VAL A 31 8.70 5.54 -1.00
CA VAL A 31 8.01 6.81 -0.74
C VAL A 31 8.23 7.80 -1.88
N GLY A 32 7.18 8.50 -2.29
CA GLY A 32 7.26 9.56 -3.30
C GLY A 32 7.60 9.05 -4.70
N ALA A 33 7.41 7.76 -4.97
CA ALA A 33 7.83 7.10 -6.19
C ALA A 33 6.69 6.55 -7.06
N PRO A 34 5.52 7.21 -7.20
CA PRO A 34 4.43 6.70 -8.02
C PRO A 34 4.80 6.56 -9.51
N HIS A 35 5.78 7.31 -9.97
CA HIS A 35 6.32 7.25 -11.33
C HIS A 35 7.26 6.07 -11.58
N LEU A 36 7.60 5.30 -10.55
CA LEU A 36 8.45 4.11 -10.63
C LEU A 36 7.68 2.80 -10.41
N ILE A 37 6.36 2.86 -10.24
CA ILE A 37 5.58 1.71 -9.76
C ILE A 37 5.72 0.48 -10.67
N GLU A 38 5.78 0.66 -11.98
CA GLU A 38 6.00 -0.42 -12.95
C GLU A 38 7.41 -1.04 -12.80
N LEU A 39 8.43 -0.22 -12.50
CA LEU A 39 9.77 -0.73 -12.26
C LEU A 39 9.89 -1.42 -10.90
N LEU A 40 9.26 -0.84 -9.86
CA LEU A 40 9.23 -1.44 -8.53
C LEU A 40 8.55 -2.83 -8.54
N SER A 41 7.47 -2.99 -9.32
CA SER A 41 6.75 -4.26 -9.44
C SER A 41 7.58 -5.38 -10.09
N GLN A 42 8.63 -5.03 -10.81
CA GLN A 42 9.54 -5.99 -11.46
C GLN A 42 10.73 -6.41 -10.60
N ALA A 43 10.82 -5.90 -9.36
CA ALA A 43 11.93 -6.23 -8.46
C ALA A 43 11.83 -7.63 -7.85
N GLY A 44 10.66 -8.27 -7.87
CA GLY A 44 10.49 -9.66 -7.44
C GLY A 44 9.94 -9.84 -6.02
N SER A 45 9.38 -8.81 -5.40
CA SER A 45 8.59 -8.94 -4.15
C SER A 45 7.25 -9.62 -4.38
N ASP A 46 6.60 -10.09 -3.31
CA ASP A 46 5.28 -10.73 -3.35
C ASP A 46 4.14 -9.69 -3.35
N ALA A 47 4.38 -8.52 -2.80
CA ALA A 47 3.45 -7.40 -2.82
C ALA A 47 4.19 -6.07 -3.01
N LEU A 48 3.44 -5.07 -3.49
CA LEU A 48 3.93 -3.71 -3.66
C LEU A 48 3.22 -2.76 -2.71
N GLY A 49 3.98 -2.06 -1.86
CA GLY A 49 3.46 -0.98 -1.04
C GLY A 49 3.29 0.30 -1.87
N VAL A 50 2.16 0.97 -1.73
CA VAL A 50 1.81 2.17 -2.50
C VAL A 50 1.70 3.39 -1.61
N ASP A 51 2.36 4.46 -2.03
CA ASP A 51 2.28 5.80 -1.43
C ASP A 51 0.88 6.41 -1.68
N TRP A 52 0.37 7.18 -0.71
CA TRP A 52 -0.99 7.78 -0.78
C TRP A 52 -1.20 8.79 -1.92
N ARG A 53 -0.14 9.27 -2.56
CA ARG A 53 -0.20 10.24 -3.66
C ARG A 53 -0.73 9.68 -4.96
N LEU A 54 -0.79 8.36 -5.09
CA LEU A 54 -1.36 7.67 -6.23
C LEU A 54 -2.58 6.86 -5.79
N PRO A 55 -3.77 7.06 -6.37
CA PRO A 55 -4.93 6.24 -6.07
C PRO A 55 -4.62 4.75 -6.22
N ILE A 56 -5.07 3.92 -5.25
CA ILE A 56 -4.68 2.51 -5.17
C ILE A 56 -5.15 1.69 -6.37
N ASP A 57 -6.30 1.99 -6.92
CA ASP A 57 -6.85 1.38 -8.13
C ASP A 57 -6.00 1.73 -9.37
N GLU A 58 -5.59 2.99 -9.51
CA GLU A 58 -4.68 3.42 -10.59
C GLU A 58 -3.32 2.73 -10.47
N ALA A 59 -2.78 2.64 -9.23
CA ALA A 59 -1.54 1.95 -8.97
C ALA A 59 -1.62 0.48 -9.38
N TRP A 60 -2.67 -0.22 -8.93
CA TRP A 60 -2.83 -1.65 -9.17
C TRP A 60 -3.06 -2.01 -10.65
N ASN A 61 -3.58 -1.08 -11.43
CA ASN A 61 -3.75 -1.28 -12.87
C ASN A 61 -2.44 -1.15 -13.68
N ARG A 62 -1.34 -0.73 -13.05
CA ARG A 62 -0.05 -0.52 -13.70
C ARG A 62 0.90 -1.72 -13.60
N PHE A 63 0.53 -2.80 -12.90
CA PHE A 63 1.36 -3.99 -12.76
C PHE A 63 0.53 -5.28 -12.75
N SER A 64 1.20 -6.44 -12.72
CA SER A 64 0.56 -7.75 -12.80
C SER A 64 -0.50 -7.96 -11.72
N ALA A 65 -1.63 -8.58 -12.11
CA ALA A 65 -2.71 -8.95 -11.20
C ALA A 65 -2.31 -10.02 -10.16
N GLU A 66 -1.21 -10.71 -10.37
CA GLU A 66 -0.67 -11.73 -9.45
C GLU A 66 0.08 -11.12 -8.27
N LEU A 67 0.52 -9.86 -8.40
CA LEU A 67 1.23 -9.15 -7.34
C LEU A 67 0.23 -8.55 -6.34
N GLY A 68 0.44 -8.81 -5.05
CA GLY A 68 -0.34 -8.17 -3.99
C GLY A 68 -0.09 -6.66 -3.92
N ILE A 69 -1.02 -5.92 -3.32
CA ILE A 69 -0.87 -4.48 -3.09
C ILE A 69 -1.09 -4.16 -1.61
N GLN A 70 -0.25 -3.29 -1.06
CA GLN A 70 -0.40 -2.76 0.29
C GLN A 70 -0.58 -1.25 0.26
N GLY A 71 -1.58 -0.77 1.00
CA GLY A 71 -1.80 0.67 1.18
C GLY A 71 -3.28 1.04 1.13
N ASN A 72 -3.63 2.29 0.86
CA ASN A 72 -2.68 3.44 0.83
C ASN A 72 -3.34 4.69 1.41
N LEU A 73 -3.97 4.54 2.60
CA LEU A 73 -4.62 5.65 3.27
C LEU A 73 -3.60 6.79 3.53
N ASP A 74 -3.99 8.03 3.22
CA ASP A 74 -3.20 9.20 3.58
C ASP A 74 -3.06 9.28 5.12
N PRO A 75 -1.84 9.29 5.68
CA PRO A 75 -1.64 9.41 7.12
C PRO A 75 -2.28 10.64 7.75
N THR A 76 -2.42 11.73 7.00
CA THR A 76 -3.05 12.95 7.49
C THR A 76 -4.54 12.78 7.78
N ALA A 77 -5.21 11.81 7.16
CA ALA A 77 -6.60 11.49 7.44
C ALA A 77 -6.82 11.14 8.93
N LEU A 78 -5.81 10.54 9.58
CA LEU A 78 -5.87 10.19 11.00
C LEU A 78 -5.85 11.40 11.96
N LEU A 79 -5.59 12.60 11.44
CA LEU A 79 -5.68 13.85 12.21
C LEU A 79 -7.07 14.46 12.16
N GLY A 80 -7.96 13.92 11.34
CA GLY A 80 -9.32 14.40 11.16
C GLY A 80 -10.31 13.86 12.20
N SER A 81 -11.58 14.22 12.03
CA SER A 81 -12.69 13.68 12.82
C SER A 81 -12.91 12.19 12.53
N GLU A 82 -13.59 11.47 13.43
CA GLU A 82 -13.99 10.07 13.18
C GLU A 82 -14.71 9.90 11.86
N GLN A 83 -15.65 10.79 11.54
CA GLN A 83 -16.39 10.77 10.27
C GLN A 83 -15.43 10.87 9.07
N HIS A 84 -14.43 11.74 9.15
CA HIS A 84 -13.43 11.91 8.10
C HIS A 84 -12.58 10.64 7.93
N ILE A 85 -12.08 10.07 9.04
CA ILE A 85 -11.29 8.83 9.02
C ILE A 85 -12.09 7.69 8.38
N ARG A 86 -13.34 7.46 8.83
CA ARG A 86 -14.21 6.41 8.28
C ARG A 86 -14.50 6.64 6.79
N GLY A 87 -14.71 7.90 6.37
CA GLY A 87 -14.89 8.25 4.97
C GLY A 87 -13.67 7.95 4.11
N ALA A 88 -12.47 8.31 4.59
CA ALA A 88 -11.22 8.07 3.87
C ALA A 88 -10.88 6.56 3.77
N VAL A 89 -11.11 5.78 4.83
CA VAL A 89 -10.99 4.32 4.79
C VAL A 89 -11.95 3.73 3.76
N LYS A 90 -13.21 4.15 3.78
CA LYS A 90 -14.23 3.68 2.83
C LYS A 90 -13.83 3.95 1.38
N ASP A 91 -13.26 5.14 1.08
CA ASP A 91 -12.79 5.46 -0.28
C ASP A 91 -11.71 4.48 -0.75
N VAL A 92 -10.69 4.22 0.07
CA VAL A 92 -9.64 3.23 -0.27
C VAL A 92 -10.26 1.85 -0.51
N MET A 93 -11.14 1.38 0.38
CA MET A 93 -11.76 0.06 0.28
C MET A 93 -12.68 -0.07 -0.95
N GLN A 94 -13.39 1.00 -1.32
CA GLN A 94 -14.20 1.04 -2.53
C GLN A 94 -13.36 0.98 -3.80
N ARG A 95 -12.21 1.67 -3.83
CA ARG A 95 -11.27 1.63 -4.97
C ARG A 95 -10.65 0.25 -5.14
N VAL A 96 -10.36 -0.44 -4.07
CA VAL A 96 -9.88 -1.83 -4.09
C VAL A 96 -10.93 -2.79 -4.64
N ASN A 97 -12.22 -2.47 -4.44
CA ASN A 97 -13.36 -3.22 -4.95
C ASN A 97 -13.29 -4.74 -4.70
N ARG A 98 -12.89 -5.13 -3.48
CA ARG A 98 -12.76 -6.55 -3.05
C ARG A 98 -11.80 -7.40 -3.90
N ARG A 99 -10.95 -6.78 -4.67
CA ARG A 99 -9.93 -7.52 -5.42
C ARG A 99 -9.02 -8.26 -4.43
N PRO A 100 -8.81 -9.59 -4.58
CA PRO A 100 -7.95 -10.34 -3.67
C PRO A 100 -6.50 -9.88 -3.78
N GLY A 101 -5.75 -9.99 -2.66
CA GLY A 101 -4.35 -9.57 -2.61
C GLY A 101 -4.14 -8.14 -2.09
N HIS A 102 -5.17 -7.48 -1.54
CA HIS A 102 -5.02 -6.20 -0.86
C HIS A 102 -4.68 -6.37 0.62
N ILE A 103 -3.71 -5.60 1.07
CA ILE A 103 -3.34 -5.42 2.48
C ILE A 103 -3.60 -3.96 2.83
N PHE A 104 -4.65 -3.68 3.62
CA PHE A 104 -4.92 -2.30 4.05
C PHE A 104 -3.79 -1.76 4.91
N ASN A 105 -3.29 -0.60 4.58
CA ASN A 105 -2.26 0.13 5.35
C ASN A 105 -2.34 1.63 5.04
N LEU A 106 -1.59 2.42 5.82
CA LEU A 106 -1.29 3.80 5.45
C LEU A 106 -0.32 3.82 4.26
N GLY A 107 -0.41 4.85 3.43
CA GLY A 107 0.53 5.08 2.32
C GLY A 107 1.88 5.66 2.76
N HIS A 108 2.12 5.75 4.07
CA HIS A 108 3.38 6.17 4.73
C HIS A 108 3.31 5.85 6.23
N GLY A 109 4.39 6.11 6.97
CA GLY A 109 4.39 6.05 8.43
C GLY A 109 3.43 7.08 9.05
N MET A 110 2.91 6.76 10.23
CA MET A 110 2.08 7.67 11.02
C MET A 110 2.84 8.94 11.40
N LEU A 111 2.11 10.06 11.47
CA LEU A 111 2.67 11.31 11.98
C LEU A 111 2.79 11.24 13.50
N PRO A 112 3.84 11.85 14.11
CA PRO A 112 4.05 11.82 15.56
C PRO A 112 2.87 12.35 16.39
N GLN A 113 2.08 13.27 15.84
CA GLN A 113 0.90 13.86 16.47
C GLN A 113 -0.39 13.05 16.26
N THR A 114 -0.35 11.90 15.60
CA THR A 114 -1.54 11.08 15.36
C THR A 114 -2.10 10.55 16.68
N PRO A 115 -3.39 10.84 17.01
CA PRO A 115 -4.01 10.28 18.20
C PRO A 115 -4.12 8.76 18.11
N PRO A 116 -3.80 7.98 19.16
CA PRO A 116 -3.95 6.52 19.14
C PRO A 116 -5.38 6.06 18.81
N ASP A 117 -6.39 6.78 19.29
CA ASP A 117 -7.80 6.48 19.03
C ASP A 117 -8.14 6.56 17.53
N SER A 118 -7.50 7.47 16.79
CA SER A 118 -7.68 7.58 15.34
C SER A 118 -7.26 6.30 14.60
N VAL A 119 -6.23 5.62 15.09
CA VAL A 119 -5.78 4.33 14.54
C VAL A 119 -6.84 3.25 14.81
N THR A 120 -7.38 3.21 16.03
CA THR A 120 -8.48 2.30 16.40
C THR A 120 -9.70 2.52 15.51
N ILE A 121 -10.11 3.78 15.30
CA ILE A 121 -11.22 4.14 14.41
C ILE A 121 -10.98 3.63 12.98
N ALA A 122 -9.77 3.79 12.45
CA ALA A 122 -9.44 3.31 11.12
C ALA A 122 -9.51 1.78 11.01
N ILE A 123 -8.97 1.05 12.00
CA ILE A 123 -9.04 -0.42 12.08
C ILE A 123 -10.50 -0.89 12.12
N ASP A 124 -11.32 -0.28 12.96
CA ASP A 124 -12.74 -0.62 13.09
C ASP A 124 -13.51 -0.31 11.79
N ALA A 125 -13.15 0.76 11.10
CA ALA A 125 -13.74 1.11 9.81
C ALA A 125 -13.44 0.05 8.74
N VAL A 126 -12.20 -0.45 8.65
CA VAL A 126 -11.82 -1.52 7.73
C VAL A 126 -12.59 -2.81 8.03
N ARG A 127 -12.59 -3.26 9.30
CA ARG A 127 -13.28 -4.47 9.72
C ARG A 127 -14.79 -4.42 9.49
N SER A 128 -15.40 -3.25 9.75
CA SER A 128 -16.83 -3.05 9.50
C SER A 128 -17.17 -3.05 8.01
N TYR A 129 -16.30 -2.54 7.16
CA TYR A 129 -16.47 -2.57 5.71
C TYR A 129 -16.46 -4.01 5.17
N GLU A 130 -15.55 -4.85 5.65
CA GLU A 130 -15.48 -6.25 5.27
C GLU A 130 -16.72 -7.05 5.74
N ALA A 131 -17.16 -6.83 6.97
CA ALA A 131 -18.32 -7.52 7.55
C ALA A 131 -19.63 -7.20 6.81
N THR A 132 -19.83 -5.96 6.34
CA THR A 132 -21.02 -5.57 5.56
C THR A 132 -20.97 -6.06 4.11
N ALA A 133 -19.86 -6.60 3.71
CA ALA A 133 -19.57 -7.04 2.37
C ALA A 133 -19.75 -8.55 2.16
N ALA A 134 -19.89 -9.30 3.26
CA ALA A 134 -20.15 -10.76 3.29
C ALA A 134 -21.64 -11.08 3.33
#